data_aa6c4a72690bca339def5596673c653e
#
_entry.id   aa6c4a72690bca339def5596673c653e
#
_cell.length_a   1.000
_cell.length_b   1.000
_cell.length_c   1.000
_cell.angle_alpha   90.00
_cell.angle_beta   90.00
_cell.angle_gamma   90.00
#
_symmetry.space_group_name_H-M   'P 1'
#
loop_
_entity.id
_entity.type
_entity.pdbx_description
1 polymer ?
#
loop_
_entity_poly.entity_id
_entity_poly.type
_entity_poly.pdbx_seq_one_letter_code
_entity_poly.pdbx_strand_id
1 'polypeptide(L)' 'MTATDIHRTIDAIWRIESARLIASLARIVRDVGLAEDLAQDALGAALGELPESGVPD' A
#
# COMPACT_ATOMS: atom_id res chain seq x y z
N MET A 1 -30.10 -26.99 12.07
CA MET A 1 -28.89 -26.55 11.36
C MET A 1 -28.07 -27.75 10.95
N THR A 2 -27.77 -27.89 9.68
CA THR A 2 -27.00 -29.02 9.16
C THR A 2 -25.52 -28.66 9.10
N ALA A 3 -24.67 -29.68 8.91
CA ALA A 3 -23.24 -29.46 8.70
C ALA A 3 -22.97 -28.55 7.46
N THR A 4 -23.82 -28.72 6.42
CA THR A 4 -23.72 -27.89 5.23
C THR A 4 -23.99 -26.42 5.52
N ASP A 5 -25.01 -26.16 6.38
CA ASP A 5 -25.33 -24.77 6.77
C ASP A 5 -24.19 -24.13 7.56
N ILE A 6 -23.58 -24.92 8.44
CA ILE A 6 -22.41 -24.43 9.20
C ILE A 6 -21.26 -24.11 8.28
N HIS A 7 -20.97 -24.98 7.32
CA HIS A 7 -19.89 -24.75 6.35
C HIS A 7 -20.14 -23.51 5.51
N ARG A 8 -21.38 -23.28 5.07
CA ARG A 8 -21.72 -22.08 4.32
C ARG A 8 -21.52 -20.82 5.14
N THR A 9 -21.88 -20.87 6.42
CA THR A 9 -21.69 -19.75 7.31
C THR A 9 -20.22 -19.45 7.51
N ILE A 10 -19.41 -20.46 7.73
CA ILE A 10 -17.96 -20.31 7.89
C ILE A 10 -17.34 -19.75 6.61
N ASP A 11 -17.73 -20.27 5.45
CA ASP A 11 -17.24 -19.77 4.16
C ASP A 11 -17.59 -18.31 3.95
N ALA A 12 -18.81 -17.91 4.29
CA ALA A 12 -19.25 -16.53 4.14
C ALA A 12 -18.42 -15.58 5.02
N ILE A 13 -18.21 -15.98 6.28
CA ILE A 13 -17.39 -15.20 7.22
C ILE A 13 -15.96 -15.11 6.70
N TRP A 14 -15.40 -16.23 6.27
CA TRP A 14 -14.03 -16.28 5.73
C TRP A 14 -13.86 -15.35 4.54
N ARG A 15 -14.82 -15.36 3.61
CA ARG A 15 -14.76 -14.49 2.43
C ARG A 15 -14.79 -13.03 2.80
N ILE A 16 -15.65 -12.65 3.74
CA ILE A 16 -15.77 -11.26 4.19
C ILE A 16 -14.48 -10.83 4.89
N GLU A 17 -13.99 -11.64 5.82
CA GLU A 17 -12.79 -11.29 6.58
C GLU A 17 -11.55 -11.27 5.70
N SER A 18 -11.43 -12.22 4.76
CA SER A 18 -10.32 -12.24 3.82
C SER A 18 -10.33 -11.03 2.89
N ALA A 19 -11.52 -10.64 2.41
CA ALA A 19 -11.66 -9.47 1.56
C ALA A 19 -11.24 -8.19 2.30
N ARG A 20 -11.62 -8.06 3.57
CA ARG A 20 -11.21 -6.92 4.39
C ARG A 20 -9.70 -6.89 4.60
N LEU A 21 -9.11 -8.03 4.88
CA LEU A 21 -7.68 -8.15 5.08
C LEU A 21 -6.92 -7.78 3.80
N ILE A 22 -7.36 -8.31 2.67
CA ILE A 22 -6.75 -8.01 1.37
C ILE A 22 -6.85 -6.52 1.05
N ALA A 23 -8.02 -5.92 1.31
CA ALA A 23 -8.23 -4.49 1.07
C ALA A 23 -7.32 -3.64 1.96
N SER A 24 -7.15 -4.04 3.23
CA SER A 24 -6.26 -3.34 4.16
C SER A 24 -4.81 -3.44 3.72
N LEU A 25 -4.36 -4.62 3.31
CA LEU A 25 -3.00 -4.84 2.82
C LEU A 25 -2.75 -4.06 1.54
N ALA A 26 -3.72 -4.05 0.62
CA ALA A 26 -3.60 -3.30 -0.63
C ALA A 26 -3.45 -1.80 -0.36
N ARG A 27 -4.17 -1.29 0.64
CA ARG A 27 -4.05 0.12 1.03
C ARG A 27 -2.67 0.41 1.58
N ILE A 28 -2.14 -0.45 2.44
CA ILE A 28 -0.81 -0.28 3.03
C ILE A 28 0.26 -0.27 1.92
N VAL A 29 0.18 -1.22 0.99
CA VAL A 29 1.12 -1.31 -0.13
C VAL A 29 1.06 -0.04 -0.98
N ARG A 30 -0.15 0.46 -1.24
CA ARG A 30 -0.32 1.67 -2.01
C ARG A 30 0.23 2.89 -1.28
N ASP A 31 0.01 3.00 0.03
CA ASP A 31 0.52 4.11 0.83
C ASP A 31 2.04 4.10 0.88
N VAL A 32 2.65 2.92 1.02
CA VAL A 32 4.10 2.78 0.99
C VAL A 32 4.65 3.17 -0.38
N GLY A 33 4.01 2.71 -1.46
CA GLY A 33 4.41 3.07 -2.82
C GLY A 33 4.35 4.58 -3.05
N LEU A 34 3.29 5.22 -2.57
CA LEU A 34 3.15 6.66 -2.68
C LEU A 34 4.23 7.40 -1.89
N ALA A 35 4.52 6.93 -0.68
CA ALA A 35 5.58 7.51 0.14
C ALA A 35 6.95 7.38 -0.52
N GLU A 36 7.23 6.24 -1.15
CA GLU A 36 8.47 6.03 -1.88
C GLU A 36 8.56 6.97 -3.09
N ASP A 37 7.48 7.14 -3.82
CA ASP A 37 7.44 8.04 -4.96
C ASP A 37 7.72 9.48 -4.53
N LEU A 38 7.11 9.91 -3.44
CA LEU A 38 7.34 11.24 -2.89
C LEU A 38 8.79 11.42 -2.43
N ALA A 39 9.35 10.40 -1.81
CA ALA A 39 10.74 10.42 -1.37
C ALA A 39 11.70 10.52 -2.57
N GLN A 40 11.42 9.78 -3.62
CA GLN A 40 12.23 9.84 -4.84
C GLN A 40 12.12 11.19 -5.53
N ASP A 41 10.92 11.76 -5.58
CA ASP A 41 10.71 13.08 -6.15
C ASP A 41 11.50 14.13 -5.38
N ALA A 42 11.45 14.07 -4.06
CA ALA A 42 12.18 14.99 -3.20
C ALA A 42 13.68 14.84 -3.39
N LEU A 43 14.17 13.61 -3.48
CA LEU A 43 15.59 13.34 -3.71
C LEU A 43 16.01 13.84 -5.09
N GLY A 44 15.19 13.59 -6.10
CA GLY A 44 15.46 14.06 -7.45
C GLY A 44 15.55 15.59 -7.53
N ALA A 45 14.63 16.27 -6.85
CA ALA A 45 14.63 17.72 -6.78
C ALA A 45 15.89 18.24 -6.08
N ALA A 46 16.26 17.63 -4.96
CA ALA A 46 17.45 18.00 -4.22
C ALA A 46 18.72 17.81 -5.06
N LEU A 47 18.81 16.67 -5.75
CA LEU A 47 19.95 16.40 -6.61
C LEU A 47 19.97 17.30 -7.85
N GLY A 48 18.80 17.64 -8.35
CA GLY A 48 18.70 18.55 -9.48
C GLY A 48 19.14 19.98 -9.14
N GLU A 49 18.88 20.41 -7.93
CA GLU A 49 19.28 21.76 -7.48
C GLU A 49 20.76 21.85 -7.16
N LEU A 50 21.31 20.79 -6.54
CA LEU A 50 22.68 20.80 -6.07
C LEU A 50 23.73 21.09 -7.18
N PRO A 51 23.68 20.43 -8.35
CA PRO A 51 24.68 20.65 -9.37
C PRO A 51 24.68 22.07 -9.97
N GLU A 52 23.53 22.68 -10.04
CA GLU A 52 23.39 23.96 -10.72
C GLU A 52 23.44 25.15 -9.77
N SER A 53 22.84 25.02 -8.61
CA SER A 53 22.76 26.13 -7.68
C SER A 53 23.57 25.90 -6.41
N GLY A 54 23.92 24.67 -6.11
CA GLY A 54 24.71 24.33 -4.94
C GLY A 54 26.21 24.34 -5.14
N VAL A 55 26.67 24.40 -6.39
CA VAL A 55 28.11 24.41 -6.70
C VAL A 55 28.52 25.82 -7.17
N PRO A 56 29.12 26.56 -6.31
CA PRO A 56 29.63 27.89 -6.73
C PRO A 56 30.79 27.72 -7.67
N ASP A 57 30.86 28.60 -8.58
CA ASP A 57 31.97 28.64 -9.53
C ASP A 57 33.26 29.12 -8.88
#